data_3f71f813ab1b92d215e72b7a0fc45a2a
#
_entry.id   3f71f813ab1b92d215e72b7a0fc45a2a
#
_cell.length_a   1.000
_cell.length_b   1.000
_cell.length_c   1.000
_cell.angle_alpha   90.00
_cell.angle_beta   90.00
_cell.angle_gamma   90.00
#
_symmetry.space_group_name_H-M   'P 1'
#
loop_
_entity.id
_entity.type
_entity.pdbx_description
1 polymer ?
#
loop_
_entity_poly.entity_id
_entity_poly.type
_entity_poly.pdbx_seq_one_letter_code
_entity_poly.pdbx_strand_id
1 'polypeptide(L)'
;LAIRKEELRVLVIESTPRWEYRYLRNALERDPGVEVNCLLFHPGLDKVGGGKGYLKEFPGPETLTKYDVIFLGDVGLVPDQLTEDNIDAIRKQVANQASGLVFLPGFQGNQNTLLNSELSDLLPVVYDQAQPRGWGSPAPGQFDLTDLGERSLLTKLEDSDDKNANVWASLPGFQWFAGIERAKAGTEVLATHSSESN
;
A
#
# COMPACT_ATOMS: atom_id res chain seq x y z
N LEU A 1 29.73 0.96 24.03
CA LEU A 1 28.59 1.61 23.34
C LEU A 1 27.86 0.50 22.58
N ALA A 2 26.67 0.06 23.05
CA ALA A 2 25.82 -0.81 22.28
C ALA A 2 25.10 0.09 21.26
N ILE A 3 25.43 -0.04 19.99
CA ILE A 3 24.66 0.57 18.90
C ILE A 3 23.38 -0.26 18.84
N ARG A 4 22.28 0.29 19.35
CA ARG A 4 20.95 -0.28 19.15
C ARG A 4 20.62 -0.06 17.67
N LYS A 5 20.59 -1.13 16.89
CA LYS A 5 20.09 -1.09 15.54
C LYS A 5 18.57 -0.91 15.67
N GLU A 6 18.08 0.28 15.43
CA GLU A 6 16.63 0.51 15.32
C GLU A 6 16.18 -0.21 14.05
N GLU A 7 15.36 -1.24 14.19
CA GLU A 7 14.74 -1.93 13.08
C GLU A 7 13.41 -1.22 12.76
N LEU A 8 13.21 -0.89 11.50
CA LEU A 8 11.94 -0.35 11.01
C LEU A 8 10.88 -1.44 11.07
N ARG A 9 9.79 -1.20 11.77
CA ARG A 9 8.69 -2.17 11.91
C ARG A 9 7.57 -1.87 10.94
N VAL A 10 7.27 -2.85 10.11
CA VAL A 10 6.29 -2.74 9.04
C VAL A 10 5.16 -3.75 9.26
N LEU A 11 3.93 -3.27 9.20
CA LEU A 11 2.72 -4.09 9.18
C LEU A 11 2.13 -4.10 7.78
N VAL A 12 1.94 -5.27 7.20
CA VAL A 12 1.27 -5.45 5.90
C VAL A 12 -0.06 -6.17 6.14
N ILE A 13 -1.16 -5.51 5.78
CA ILE A 13 -2.51 -6.06 5.91
C ILE A 13 -3.07 -6.28 4.50
N GLU A 14 -3.45 -7.53 4.18
CA GLU A 14 -3.89 -7.89 2.83
C GLU A 14 -5.02 -8.92 2.87
N SER A 15 -5.91 -8.88 1.87
CA SER A 15 -7.01 -9.84 1.75
C SER A 15 -6.57 -11.18 1.14
N THR A 16 -5.70 -11.14 0.15
CA THR A 16 -5.26 -12.32 -0.60
C THR A 16 -3.76 -12.27 -0.91
N PRO A 17 -3.08 -13.43 -1.06
CA PRO A 17 -1.66 -13.47 -1.36
C PRO A 17 -1.37 -13.17 -2.84
N ARG A 18 -1.83 -12.00 -3.33
CA ARG A 18 -1.57 -11.53 -4.69
C ARG A 18 -0.09 -11.22 -4.93
N TRP A 19 0.30 -10.99 -6.18
CA TRP A 19 1.70 -10.80 -6.55
C TRP A 19 2.32 -9.59 -5.89
N GLU A 20 1.63 -8.46 -5.82
CA GLU A 20 2.08 -7.22 -5.18
C GLU A 20 2.44 -7.47 -3.71
N TYR A 21 1.57 -8.16 -2.98
CA TYR A 21 1.81 -8.56 -1.60
C TYR A 21 3.07 -9.43 -1.47
N ARG A 22 3.22 -10.45 -2.35
CA ARG A 22 4.36 -11.36 -2.30
C ARG A 22 5.67 -10.66 -2.57
N TYR A 23 5.72 -9.78 -3.57
CA TYR A 23 6.93 -9.02 -3.90
C TYR A 23 7.26 -8.02 -2.80
N LEU A 24 6.27 -7.27 -2.28
CA LEU A 24 6.45 -6.33 -1.19
C LEU A 24 7.02 -7.04 0.05
N ARG A 25 6.37 -8.13 0.48
CA ARG A 25 6.82 -8.90 1.63
C ARG A 25 8.25 -9.42 1.45
N ASN A 26 8.56 -10.01 0.29
CA ASN A 26 9.88 -10.55 0.00
C ASN A 26 10.95 -9.44 -0.03
N ALA A 27 10.63 -8.25 -0.52
CA ALA A 27 11.55 -7.13 -0.53
C ALA A 27 11.85 -6.64 0.89
N LEU A 28 10.81 -6.48 1.72
CA LEU A 28 10.95 -6.07 3.11
C LEU A 28 11.71 -7.10 3.96
N GLU A 29 11.43 -8.40 3.80
CA GLU A 29 12.10 -9.47 4.54
C GLU A 29 13.60 -9.62 4.22
N ARG A 30 14.03 -9.16 3.05
CA ARG A 30 15.45 -9.18 2.66
C ARG A 30 16.28 -8.08 3.31
N ASP A 31 15.65 -7.02 3.76
CA ASP A 31 16.35 -5.93 4.43
C ASP A 31 16.56 -6.28 5.91
N PRO A 32 17.82 -6.43 6.38
CA PRO A 32 18.09 -6.75 7.77
C PRO A 32 17.78 -5.61 8.75
N GLY A 33 17.41 -4.43 8.26
CA GLY A 33 16.96 -3.30 9.05
C GLY A 33 15.44 -3.23 9.17
N VAL A 34 14.69 -4.20 8.60
CA VAL A 34 13.23 -4.20 8.61
C VAL A 34 12.69 -5.45 9.30
N GLU A 35 11.81 -5.24 10.27
CA GLU A 35 10.96 -6.29 10.85
C GLU A 35 9.58 -6.19 10.20
N VAL A 36 9.18 -7.20 9.41
CA VAL A 36 7.89 -7.22 8.75
C VAL A 36 6.93 -8.21 9.42
N ASN A 37 5.73 -7.75 9.73
CA ASN A 37 4.62 -8.58 10.14
C ASN A 37 3.48 -8.48 9.13
N CYS A 38 2.80 -9.60 8.87
CA CYS A 38 1.73 -9.68 7.89
C CYS A 38 0.44 -10.18 8.53
N LEU A 39 -0.66 -9.51 8.26
CA LEU A 39 -2.01 -9.98 8.53
C LEU A 39 -2.69 -10.27 7.20
N LEU A 40 -3.00 -11.54 6.93
CA LEU A 40 -3.58 -11.99 5.67
C LEU A 40 -4.95 -12.61 5.91
N PHE A 41 -6.01 -11.98 5.37
CA PHE A 41 -7.40 -12.42 5.49
C PHE A 41 -7.81 -13.41 4.38
N HIS A 42 -7.00 -14.43 4.15
CA HIS A 42 -7.29 -15.39 3.08
C HIS A 42 -8.25 -16.49 3.55
N PRO A 43 -9.42 -16.67 2.90
CA PRO A 43 -10.31 -17.80 3.21
C PRO A 43 -9.61 -19.13 2.91
N GLY A 44 -9.69 -20.09 3.83
CA GLY A 44 -9.08 -21.40 3.68
C GLY A 44 -7.67 -21.56 4.23
N LEU A 45 -7.08 -20.52 4.78
CA LEU A 45 -6.00 -20.70 5.73
C LEU A 45 -6.64 -20.96 7.11
N ASP A 46 -6.59 -22.21 7.58
CA ASP A 46 -7.11 -22.65 8.89
C ASP A 46 -6.56 -21.83 10.07
N LYS A 47 -5.54 -21.08 9.81
CA LYS A 47 -4.96 -20.05 10.68
C LYS A 47 -4.46 -18.93 9.80
N VAL A 48 -5.04 -17.77 9.93
CA VAL A 48 -4.43 -16.55 9.43
C VAL A 48 -3.01 -16.51 10.01
N GLY A 49 -2.02 -16.66 9.15
CA GLY A 49 -0.64 -16.70 9.57
C GLY A 49 0.03 -18.07 9.42
N GLY A 50 0.65 -18.23 8.29
CA GLY A 50 1.42 -19.45 7.96
C GLY A 50 2.89 -19.37 8.34
N GLY A 51 3.28 -19.00 9.56
CA GLY A 51 4.68 -19.04 9.95
C GLY A 51 5.23 -17.77 10.59
N LYS A 52 6.56 -17.64 10.62
CA LYS A 52 7.23 -16.48 11.22
C LYS A 52 6.83 -15.19 10.49
N GLY A 53 6.48 -14.17 11.27
CA GLY A 53 6.09 -12.86 10.75
C GLY A 53 4.60 -12.73 10.40
N TYR A 54 3.78 -13.79 10.50
CA TYR A 54 2.34 -13.71 10.32
C TYR A 54 1.60 -13.49 11.65
N LEU A 55 0.65 -12.57 11.62
CA LEU A 55 -0.27 -12.34 12.72
C LEU A 55 -1.53 -13.19 12.54
N LYS A 56 -2.13 -13.61 13.66
CA LYS A 56 -3.38 -14.38 13.66
C LYS A 56 -4.61 -13.49 13.67
N GLU A 57 -4.45 -12.28 14.17
CA GLU A 57 -5.51 -11.30 14.36
C GLU A 57 -4.92 -9.90 14.25
N PHE A 58 -5.78 -8.90 14.10
CA PHE A 58 -5.38 -7.51 14.10
C PHE A 58 -4.69 -7.16 15.43
N PRO A 59 -3.51 -6.49 15.41
CA PRO A 59 -2.75 -6.20 16.61
C PRO A 59 -3.51 -5.25 17.55
N GLY A 60 -3.51 -5.57 18.84
CA GLY A 60 -4.05 -4.68 19.87
C GLY A 60 -3.29 -3.33 19.92
N PRO A 61 -3.88 -2.30 20.57
CA PRO A 61 -3.35 -0.93 20.53
C PRO A 61 -1.88 -0.82 20.93
N GLU A 62 -1.45 -1.49 22.00
CA GLU A 62 -0.06 -1.46 22.48
C GLU A 62 0.95 -2.09 21.49
N THR A 63 0.48 -3.04 20.70
CA THR A 63 1.30 -3.69 19.67
C THR A 63 1.31 -2.86 18.39
N LEU A 64 0.17 -2.27 18.04
CA LEU A 64 0.02 -1.43 16.86
C LEU A 64 0.95 -0.20 16.94
N THR A 65 1.11 0.40 18.12
CA THR A 65 2.01 1.57 18.32
C THR A 65 3.48 1.28 18.04
N LYS A 66 3.86 0.02 17.87
CA LYS A 66 5.25 -0.35 17.56
C LYS A 66 5.56 -0.32 16.07
N TYR A 67 4.56 -0.17 15.21
CA TYR A 67 4.76 -0.14 13.76
C TYR A 67 5.01 1.28 13.27
N ASP A 68 6.08 1.44 12.51
CA ASP A 68 6.46 2.70 11.88
C ASP A 68 5.70 2.92 10.57
N VAL A 69 5.35 1.82 9.86
CA VAL A 69 4.63 1.88 8.58
C VAL A 69 3.57 0.78 8.53
N ILE A 70 2.40 1.14 8.04
CA ILE A 70 1.27 0.23 7.77
C ILE A 70 0.97 0.25 6.28
N PHE A 71 1.00 -0.92 5.64
CA PHE A 71 0.51 -1.13 4.29
C PHE A 71 -0.89 -1.73 4.33
N LEU A 72 -1.85 -1.04 3.74
CA LEU A 72 -3.20 -1.55 3.53
C LEU A 72 -3.33 -2.00 2.06
N GLY A 73 -3.38 -3.30 1.86
CA GLY A 73 -3.65 -3.91 0.59
C GLY A 73 -5.12 -3.79 0.18
N ASP A 74 -5.63 -4.74 -0.60
CA ASP A 74 -7.04 -4.75 -1.00
C ASP A 74 -7.95 -5.26 0.14
N VAL A 75 -7.98 -4.52 1.23
CA VAL A 75 -8.76 -4.79 2.44
C VAL A 75 -9.73 -3.66 2.74
N GLY A 76 -10.78 -3.95 3.49
CA GLY A 76 -11.79 -2.95 3.85
C GLY A 76 -12.74 -3.42 4.93
N LEU A 77 -13.82 -2.66 5.11
CA LEU A 77 -14.94 -2.94 6.02
C LEU A 77 -15.89 -3.96 5.38
N VAL A 78 -15.38 -5.17 5.17
CA VAL A 78 -16.13 -6.30 4.62
C VAL A 78 -16.08 -7.47 5.62
N PRO A 79 -17.02 -8.44 5.55
CA PRO A 79 -17.02 -9.58 6.45
C PRO A 79 -15.66 -10.28 6.55
N ASP A 80 -15.28 -10.65 7.76
CA ASP A 80 -14.03 -11.36 8.07
C ASP A 80 -12.72 -10.62 7.77
N GLN A 81 -12.79 -9.29 7.57
CA GLN A 81 -11.61 -8.43 7.41
C GLN A 81 -11.52 -7.38 8.53
N LEU A 82 -11.40 -6.09 8.16
CA LEU A 82 -11.27 -4.99 9.11
C LEU A 82 -12.61 -4.62 9.74
N THR A 83 -12.56 -4.18 11.00
CA THR A 83 -13.68 -3.60 11.73
C THR A 83 -13.52 -2.08 11.85
N GLU A 84 -14.59 -1.38 12.25
CA GLU A 84 -14.52 0.07 12.53
C GLU A 84 -13.48 0.39 13.62
N ASP A 85 -13.38 -0.47 14.65
CA ASP A 85 -12.39 -0.31 15.71
C ASP A 85 -10.94 -0.43 15.17
N ASN A 86 -10.70 -1.32 14.19
CA ASN A 86 -9.42 -1.44 13.55
C ASN A 86 -9.09 -0.19 12.73
N ILE A 87 -10.07 0.36 12.03
CA ILE A 87 -9.95 1.58 11.26
C ILE A 87 -9.59 2.77 12.15
N ASP A 88 -10.31 2.94 13.26
CA ASP A 88 -10.04 3.99 14.24
C ASP A 88 -8.63 3.84 14.86
N ALA A 89 -8.21 2.61 15.16
CA ALA A 89 -6.88 2.33 15.67
C ALA A 89 -5.77 2.72 14.65
N ILE A 90 -5.94 2.38 13.37
CA ILE A 90 -5.01 2.78 12.31
C ILE A 90 -4.96 4.30 12.18
N ARG A 91 -6.11 4.97 12.15
CA ARG A 91 -6.20 6.42 12.06
C ARG A 91 -5.47 7.10 13.22
N LYS A 92 -5.71 6.65 14.45
CA LYS A 92 -5.04 7.17 15.66
C LYS A 92 -3.53 6.94 15.60
N GLN A 93 -3.09 5.78 15.11
CA GLN A 93 -1.67 5.46 14.93
C GLN A 93 -1.00 6.47 13.99
N VAL A 94 -1.59 6.72 12.84
CA VAL A 94 -1.06 7.69 11.87
C VAL A 94 -1.07 9.12 12.43
N ALA A 95 -2.19 9.55 13.01
CA ALA A 95 -2.36 10.92 13.50
C ALA A 95 -1.51 11.25 14.72
N ASN A 96 -1.30 10.30 15.64
CA ASN A 96 -0.70 10.55 16.94
C ASN A 96 0.74 10.07 17.05
N GLN A 97 1.13 9.06 16.25
CA GLN A 97 2.47 8.44 16.28
C GLN A 97 3.32 8.76 15.04
N ALA A 98 2.77 9.54 14.10
CA ALA A 98 3.41 9.86 12.83
C ALA A 98 3.84 8.62 12.02
N SER A 99 3.13 7.50 12.16
CA SER A 99 3.38 6.29 11.36
C SER A 99 2.99 6.52 9.90
N GLY A 100 3.78 5.95 9.00
CA GLY A 100 3.46 5.96 7.57
C GLY A 100 2.25 5.07 7.27
N LEU A 101 1.38 5.50 6.35
CA LEU A 101 0.27 4.70 5.84
C LEU A 101 0.34 4.63 4.32
N VAL A 102 0.35 3.41 3.79
CA VAL A 102 0.44 3.15 2.35
C VAL A 102 -0.78 2.35 1.91
N PHE A 103 -1.50 2.86 0.91
CA PHE A 103 -2.62 2.16 0.30
C PHE A 103 -2.18 1.47 -0.98
N LEU A 104 -2.44 0.15 -1.07
CA LEU A 104 -2.18 -0.67 -2.24
C LEU A 104 -3.50 -1.25 -2.76
N PRO A 105 -4.28 -0.49 -3.53
CA PRO A 105 -5.57 -0.94 -4.02
C PRO A 105 -5.45 -2.22 -4.87
N GLY A 106 -6.54 -2.97 -4.94
CA GLY A 106 -6.60 -4.19 -5.73
C GLY A 106 -7.93 -4.33 -6.47
N PHE A 107 -8.00 -5.31 -7.34
CA PHE A 107 -9.13 -5.51 -8.25
C PHE A 107 -10.43 -5.94 -7.55
N GLN A 108 -10.39 -6.36 -6.28
CA GLN A 108 -11.60 -6.65 -5.51
C GLN A 108 -12.32 -5.37 -5.09
N GLY A 109 -11.57 -4.26 -4.96
CA GLY A 109 -12.09 -2.95 -4.65
C GLY A 109 -12.53 -2.80 -3.18
N ASN A 110 -12.03 -3.65 -2.28
CA ASN A 110 -12.41 -3.63 -0.87
C ASN A 110 -12.10 -2.27 -0.20
N GLN A 111 -11.05 -1.58 -0.64
CA GLN A 111 -10.71 -0.25 -0.13
C GLN A 111 -11.79 0.81 -0.37
N ASN A 112 -12.71 0.60 -1.32
CA ASN A 112 -13.83 1.55 -1.52
C ASN A 112 -14.76 1.62 -0.30
N THR A 113 -14.81 0.60 0.53
CA THR A 113 -15.57 0.63 1.78
C THR A 113 -15.00 1.61 2.80
N LEU A 114 -13.71 1.95 2.68
CA LEU A 114 -13.02 2.91 3.54
C LEU A 114 -13.39 4.38 3.25
N LEU A 115 -14.02 4.65 2.10
CA LEU A 115 -14.43 6.02 1.71
C LEU A 115 -15.43 6.64 2.67
N ASN A 116 -16.22 5.81 3.36
CA ASN A 116 -17.20 6.24 4.34
C ASN A 116 -16.73 6.03 5.80
N SER A 117 -15.45 5.73 6.01
CA SER A 117 -14.84 5.54 7.31
C SER A 117 -13.98 6.73 7.74
N GLU A 118 -13.48 6.68 8.95
CA GLU A 118 -12.54 7.70 9.48
C GLU A 118 -11.17 7.71 8.76
N LEU A 119 -10.83 6.68 7.98
CA LEU A 119 -9.63 6.69 7.11
C LEU A 119 -9.83 7.49 5.84
N SER A 120 -11.05 7.88 5.50
CA SER A 120 -11.31 8.64 4.26
C SER A 120 -10.47 9.91 4.16
N ASP A 121 -10.23 10.60 5.26
CA ASP A 121 -9.43 11.82 5.28
C ASP A 121 -7.94 11.58 5.00
N LEU A 122 -7.43 10.40 5.30
CA LEU A 122 -6.04 10.00 5.08
C LEU A 122 -5.77 9.49 3.66
N LEU A 123 -6.82 9.15 2.90
CA LEU A 123 -6.66 8.77 1.50
C LEU A 123 -6.18 9.96 0.67
N PRO A 124 -5.08 9.83 -0.10
CA PRO A 124 -4.55 10.94 -0.88
C PRO A 124 -5.36 11.23 -2.15
N VAL A 125 -6.31 10.38 -2.49
CA VAL A 125 -7.10 10.42 -3.72
C VAL A 125 -8.58 10.30 -3.43
N VAL A 126 -9.39 10.71 -4.40
CA VAL A 126 -10.81 10.40 -4.46
C VAL A 126 -11.00 9.26 -5.46
N TYR A 127 -11.51 8.14 -4.98
CA TYR A 127 -11.80 6.99 -5.83
C TYR A 127 -13.04 7.24 -6.69
N ASP A 128 -13.01 6.73 -7.92
CA ASP A 128 -14.19 6.68 -8.80
C ASP A 128 -15.16 5.60 -8.31
N GLN A 129 -16.26 6.03 -7.70
CA GLN A 129 -17.28 5.12 -7.17
C GLN A 129 -18.06 4.38 -8.27
N ALA A 130 -18.03 4.88 -9.52
CA ALA A 130 -18.62 4.18 -10.65
C ALA A 130 -17.76 2.99 -11.10
N GLN A 131 -16.48 2.98 -10.70
CA GLN A 131 -15.51 1.93 -11.05
C GLN A 131 -14.81 1.36 -9.79
N PRO A 132 -15.57 0.77 -8.86
CA PRO A 132 -15.03 0.32 -7.57
C PRO A 132 -13.99 -0.79 -7.70
N ARG A 133 -13.97 -1.50 -8.83
CA ARG A 133 -12.97 -2.54 -9.14
C ARG A 133 -11.83 -2.05 -10.03
N GLY A 134 -11.78 -0.73 -10.27
CA GLY A 134 -10.78 -0.13 -11.15
C GLY A 134 -11.05 -0.41 -12.63
N TRP A 135 -10.06 -0.10 -13.43
CA TRP A 135 -10.10 -0.25 -14.87
C TRP A 135 -9.15 -1.36 -15.31
N GLY A 136 -9.62 -2.22 -16.20
CA GLY A 136 -8.78 -3.18 -16.90
C GLY A 136 -8.52 -2.72 -18.33
N SER A 137 -7.31 -2.95 -18.84
CA SER A 137 -6.96 -2.68 -20.24
C SER A 137 -6.42 -3.93 -20.90
N PRO A 138 -6.82 -4.24 -22.16
CA PRO A 138 -6.25 -5.35 -22.93
C PRO A 138 -4.79 -5.08 -23.32
N ALA A 139 -4.39 -3.81 -23.42
CA ALA A 139 -3.01 -3.40 -23.64
C ALA A 139 -2.43 -2.83 -22.36
N PRO A 140 -1.21 -3.25 -21.94
CA PRO A 140 -0.58 -2.69 -20.77
C PRO A 140 -0.21 -1.23 -21.00
N GLY A 141 -0.55 -0.36 -20.03
CA GLY A 141 -0.07 1.02 -19.98
C GLY A 141 1.17 1.14 -19.12
N GLN A 142 2.00 2.14 -19.40
CA GLN A 142 3.19 2.46 -18.63
C GLN A 142 2.88 3.49 -17.54
N PHE A 143 3.73 3.60 -16.55
CA PHE A 143 3.77 4.75 -15.67
C PHE A 143 4.72 5.79 -16.24
N ASP A 144 4.19 6.99 -16.41
CA ASP A 144 4.97 8.17 -16.78
C ASP A 144 5.22 8.98 -15.50
N LEU A 145 6.49 9.26 -15.19
CA LEU A 145 6.85 10.11 -14.06
C LEU A 145 6.43 11.55 -14.33
N THR A 146 5.92 12.20 -13.30
CA THR A 146 5.73 13.65 -13.32
C THR A 146 7.06 14.36 -13.02
N ASP A 147 7.12 15.69 -13.20
CA ASP A 147 8.28 16.50 -12.79
C ASP A 147 8.65 16.33 -11.31
N LEU A 148 7.65 16.06 -10.44
CA LEU A 148 7.87 15.73 -9.03
C LEU A 148 8.40 14.31 -8.88
N GLY A 149 7.84 13.39 -9.66
CA GLY A 149 8.29 12.00 -9.68
C GLY A 149 9.75 11.87 -10.10
N GLU A 150 10.20 12.57 -11.11
CA GLU A 150 11.60 12.52 -11.56
C GLU A 150 12.59 12.95 -10.48
N ARG A 151 12.18 13.83 -9.56
CA ARG A 151 13.02 14.37 -8.48
C ARG A 151 12.84 13.63 -7.14
N SER A 152 11.85 12.76 -7.03
CA SER A 152 11.52 12.07 -5.79
C SER A 152 12.48 10.89 -5.53
N LEU A 153 12.90 10.73 -4.28
CA LEU A 153 13.64 9.55 -3.86
C LEU A 153 12.80 8.26 -3.95
N LEU A 154 11.47 8.37 -3.87
CA LEU A 154 10.56 7.22 -3.93
C LEU A 154 10.50 6.58 -5.31
N THR A 155 10.86 7.31 -6.34
CA THR A 155 10.87 6.86 -7.74
C THR A 155 12.27 6.69 -8.30
N LYS A 156 13.29 6.83 -7.44
CA LYS A 156 14.69 6.71 -7.84
C LYS A 156 15.14 5.25 -7.81
N LEU A 157 15.22 4.64 -8.98
CA LEU A 157 15.65 3.25 -9.19
C LEU A 157 17.14 3.17 -9.60
N GLU A 158 17.71 4.28 -10.09
CA GLU A 158 19.11 4.41 -10.51
C GLU A 158 19.69 5.77 -10.07
N ASP A 159 21.02 5.84 -9.96
CA ASP A 159 21.71 7.02 -9.42
C ASP A 159 21.65 8.24 -10.36
N SER A 160 21.73 8.04 -11.68
CA SER A 160 21.65 9.13 -12.66
C SER A 160 20.24 9.22 -13.25
N ASP A 161 19.79 10.44 -13.52
CA ASP A 161 18.46 10.72 -14.04
C ASP A 161 18.20 10.02 -15.39
N ASP A 162 19.19 10.04 -16.31
CA ASP A 162 19.07 9.35 -17.60
C ASP A 162 18.91 7.84 -17.46
N LYS A 163 19.65 7.22 -16.54
CA LYS A 163 19.51 5.78 -16.26
C LYS A 163 18.17 5.48 -15.60
N ASN A 164 17.76 6.34 -14.66
CA ASN A 164 16.48 6.20 -13.98
C ASN A 164 15.32 6.26 -14.99
N ALA A 165 15.33 7.22 -15.90
CA ALA A 165 14.33 7.34 -16.96
C ALA A 165 14.29 6.07 -17.86
N ASN A 166 15.47 5.55 -18.23
CA ASN A 166 15.56 4.32 -19.03
C ASN A 166 15.01 3.10 -18.29
N VAL A 167 15.25 2.98 -16.98
CA VAL A 167 14.68 1.90 -16.17
C VAL A 167 13.16 2.01 -16.14
N TRP A 168 12.60 3.20 -15.86
CA TRP A 168 11.15 3.40 -15.84
C TRP A 168 10.51 3.06 -17.19
N ALA A 169 11.12 3.48 -18.30
CA ALA A 169 10.64 3.16 -19.65
C ALA A 169 10.71 1.65 -19.98
N SER A 170 11.57 0.89 -19.31
CA SER A 170 11.74 -0.55 -19.52
C SER A 170 10.89 -1.43 -18.59
N LEU A 171 10.22 -0.84 -17.61
CA LEU A 171 9.35 -1.60 -16.70
C LEU A 171 8.18 -2.23 -17.46
N PRO A 172 7.70 -3.42 -17.03
CA PRO A 172 6.48 -3.99 -17.56
C PRO A 172 5.29 -3.05 -17.37
N GLY A 173 4.44 -2.96 -18.38
CA GLY A 173 3.21 -2.17 -18.27
C GLY A 173 2.16 -2.83 -17.37
N PHE A 174 1.19 -2.05 -16.94
CA PHE A 174 0.09 -2.45 -16.06
C PHE A 174 -1.19 -2.61 -16.88
N GLN A 175 -1.89 -3.71 -16.68
CA GLN A 175 -3.18 -4.00 -17.32
C GLN A 175 -4.37 -3.64 -16.43
N TRP A 176 -4.11 -3.26 -15.19
CA TRP A 176 -5.12 -2.87 -14.23
C TRP A 176 -4.63 -1.68 -13.39
N PHE A 177 -5.51 -0.76 -13.11
CA PHE A 177 -5.30 0.36 -12.19
C PHE A 177 -6.58 0.70 -11.44
N ALA A 178 -6.42 1.26 -10.23
CA ALA A 178 -7.55 1.70 -9.44
C ALA A 178 -8.25 2.89 -10.13
N GLY A 179 -9.57 2.91 -10.11
CA GLY A 179 -10.35 4.03 -10.57
C GLY A 179 -10.16 5.24 -9.65
N ILE A 180 -9.46 6.26 -10.12
CA ILE A 180 -9.20 7.50 -9.39
C ILE A 180 -9.89 8.64 -10.13
N GLU A 181 -10.78 9.35 -9.45
CA GLU A 181 -11.42 10.55 -10.00
C GLU A 181 -10.45 11.73 -10.01
N ARG A 182 -9.74 11.94 -8.90
CA ARG A 182 -8.77 13.03 -8.75
C ARG A 182 -7.87 12.84 -7.52
N ALA A 183 -6.72 13.47 -7.53
CA ALA A 183 -5.90 13.68 -6.35
C ALA A 183 -6.54 14.73 -5.43
N LYS A 184 -6.42 14.57 -4.12
CA LYS A 184 -6.85 15.58 -3.15
C LYS A 184 -5.88 16.75 -3.10
N ALA A 185 -6.35 17.91 -2.63
CA ALA A 185 -5.50 19.08 -2.46
C ALA A 185 -4.34 18.78 -1.51
N GLY A 186 -3.12 19.17 -1.90
CA GLY A 186 -1.90 18.90 -1.14
C GLY A 186 -1.26 17.54 -1.43
N THR A 187 -1.85 16.71 -2.29
CA THR A 187 -1.25 15.44 -2.72
C THR A 187 -0.21 15.69 -3.81
N GLU A 188 0.95 15.10 -3.66
CA GLU A 188 1.98 15.03 -4.70
C GLU A 188 1.72 13.83 -5.59
N VAL A 189 1.54 14.06 -6.89
CA VAL A 189 1.41 13.01 -7.89
C VAL A 189 2.79 12.74 -8.47
N LEU A 190 3.31 11.52 -8.26
CA LEU A 190 4.66 11.15 -8.69
C LEU A 190 4.68 10.44 -10.05
N ALA A 191 3.62 9.72 -10.37
CA ALA A 191 3.47 9.04 -11.66
C ALA A 191 2.01 9.02 -12.10
N THR A 192 1.80 8.98 -13.40
CA THR A 192 0.49 8.82 -14.04
C THR A 192 0.50 7.59 -14.95
N HIS A 193 -0.66 7.01 -15.20
CA HIS A 193 -0.78 5.91 -16.15
C HIS A 193 -0.93 6.47 -17.57
N SER A 194 -0.17 5.94 -18.53
CA SER A 194 -0.09 6.49 -19.90
C SER A 194 -1.43 6.51 -20.66
N SER A 195 -2.41 5.69 -20.28
CA SER A 195 -3.74 5.72 -20.88
C SER A 195 -4.62 6.87 -20.38
N GLU A 196 -4.23 7.52 -19.27
CA GLU A 196 -4.94 8.63 -18.64
C GLU A 196 -4.41 10.01 -19.07
N SER A 197 -3.35 10.02 -19.87
CA SER A 197 -2.67 11.26 -20.28
C SER A 197 -3.33 11.97 -21.49
N ASN A 198 -4.56 11.59 -21.88
CA ASN A 198 -5.32 12.20 -22.98
C ASN A 198 -6.58 12.92 -22.51
#